data_1b53dfb022329f8b2fbc57341c438b84
#
_entry.id   1b53dfb022329f8b2fbc57341c438b84
#
_cell.length_a   1.000
_cell.length_b   1.000
_cell.length_c   1.000
_cell.angle_alpha   90.00
_cell.angle_beta   90.00
_cell.angle_gamma   90.00
#
_symmetry.space_group_name_H-M   'P 1'
#
loop_
_entity.id
_entity.type
_entity.pdbx_description
1 polymer ?
#
loop_
_entity_poly.entity_id
_entity_poly.type
_entity_poly.pdbx_seq_one_letter_code
_entity_poly.pdbx_strand_id
1 'polypeptide(L)'
;VVSFRDPGPDNDNENTESEKLAPVTYLPGAGRGDGGHATGQDAFDEAVADPDDVESLLVRKLARRSLSESEVLEFALQEGMTAEQANSILDHLRELGYVDDRALAEQLKHSLSERKGQSKAVVARAMSGRSIDRDIINEVLEDIEQEDELGVATELARKRASQMSGLDKQTLERRLTGFLARRGYPGHIVREAIAPVLTGRSSKPASTVRFR
;
A
#
# COMPACT_ATOMS: atom_id res chain seq x y z
N VAL A 1 25.27 55.09 -9.24
CA VAL A 1 24.26 56.11 -9.58
C VAL A 1 23.24 55.45 -10.49
N VAL A 2 22.14 55.03 -9.99
CA VAL A 2 21.00 54.62 -10.81
C VAL A 2 19.73 54.95 -10.09
N SER A 3 18.90 55.70 -10.75
CA SER A 3 17.69 56.28 -10.30
C SER A 3 16.56 55.25 -10.23
N PHE A 4 15.90 55.29 -9.12
CA PHE A 4 14.58 54.78 -8.82
C PHE A 4 13.54 55.62 -9.52
N ARG A 5 12.55 55.02 -10.14
CA ARG A 5 11.39 55.73 -10.67
C ARG A 5 10.13 54.88 -10.41
N ASP A 6 9.40 55.30 -9.44
CA ASP A 6 8.01 55.02 -9.12
C ASP A 6 7.16 56.22 -9.51
N PRO A 7 5.85 56.16 -9.42
CA PRO A 7 4.79 55.36 -9.98
C PRO A 7 3.78 56.20 -10.77
N GLY A 8 2.78 55.64 -11.32
CA GLY A 8 1.62 56.33 -11.81
C GLY A 8 0.37 55.48 -11.67
N PRO A 9 -0.77 56.11 -11.50
CA PRO A 9 -1.92 55.52 -10.83
C PRO A 9 -3.01 55.00 -11.77
N ASP A 10 -3.86 54.20 -11.17
CA ASP A 10 -5.30 54.01 -11.42
C ASP A 10 -5.76 53.64 -12.83
N ASN A 11 -6.32 52.48 -12.95
CA ASN A 11 -7.49 52.31 -13.79
C ASN A 11 -8.42 51.24 -13.19
N ASP A 12 -9.50 51.74 -12.60
CA ASP A 12 -10.69 50.99 -12.27
C ASP A 12 -11.25 50.33 -13.52
N ASN A 13 -11.44 49.03 -13.48
CA ASN A 13 -12.39 48.38 -14.35
C ASN A 13 -13.16 47.34 -13.57
N GLU A 14 -14.28 47.77 -13.04
CA GLU A 14 -15.39 46.95 -12.65
C GLU A 14 -15.81 46.08 -13.83
N ASN A 15 -15.65 44.78 -13.73
CA ASN A 15 -16.45 43.89 -14.54
C ASN A 15 -17.04 42.79 -13.63
N THR A 16 -18.18 43.11 -13.08
CA THR A 16 -19.14 42.21 -12.44
C THR A 16 -19.78 41.36 -13.54
N GLU A 17 -19.17 40.26 -13.91
CA GLU A 17 -19.88 39.17 -14.57
C GLU A 17 -20.46 38.23 -13.54
N SER A 18 -21.73 38.48 -13.23
CA SER A 18 -22.63 37.59 -12.56
C SER A 18 -22.70 36.26 -13.32
N GLU A 19 -22.04 35.21 -12.82
CA GLU A 19 -22.34 33.84 -13.27
C GLU A 19 -23.82 33.56 -12.99
N LYS A 20 -24.61 33.59 -14.04
CA LYS A 20 -26.00 33.17 -14.06
C LYS A 20 -26.02 31.66 -13.82
N LEU A 21 -26.24 31.25 -12.57
CA LEU A 21 -26.67 29.91 -12.26
C LEU A 21 -27.98 29.62 -13.01
N ALA A 22 -28.01 28.57 -13.78
CA ALA A 22 -29.20 28.12 -14.50
C ALA A 22 -30.34 27.85 -13.52
N PRO A 23 -31.59 28.27 -13.84
CA PRO A 23 -32.70 28.05 -12.94
C PRO A 23 -33.03 26.58 -12.83
N VAL A 24 -33.13 26.09 -11.59
CA VAL A 24 -33.62 24.75 -11.29
C VAL A 24 -35.11 24.72 -11.62
N THR A 25 -35.48 24.02 -12.69
CA THR A 25 -36.87 23.81 -13.07
C THR A 25 -37.48 22.72 -12.22
N TYR A 26 -38.35 23.09 -11.30
CA TYR A 26 -39.20 22.13 -10.60
C TYR A 26 -40.32 21.67 -11.53
N LEU A 27 -40.45 20.35 -11.75
CA LEU A 27 -41.58 19.78 -12.46
C LEU A 27 -42.87 19.98 -11.63
N PRO A 28 -43.93 20.59 -12.17
CA PRO A 28 -45.23 20.66 -11.51
C PRO A 28 -46.02 19.37 -11.76
N GLY A 29 -46.28 18.58 -10.70
CA GLY A 29 -47.07 17.38 -10.86
C GLY A 29 -47.21 16.56 -9.59
N ALA A 30 -47.67 17.16 -8.49
CA ALA A 30 -48.18 16.37 -7.38
C ALA A 30 -49.50 16.96 -6.90
N GLY A 31 -50.56 16.24 -7.19
CA GLY A 31 -51.93 16.62 -6.86
C GLY A 31 -52.15 16.75 -5.36
N ARG A 32 -53.00 17.72 -5.00
CA ARG A 32 -53.61 17.83 -3.67
C ARG A 32 -54.40 16.57 -3.36
N GLY A 33 -53.97 15.84 -2.35
CA GLY A 33 -54.68 14.77 -1.65
C GLY A 33 -54.87 15.19 -0.21
N ASP A 34 -56.11 15.18 0.20
CA ASP A 34 -56.70 15.65 1.43
C ASP A 34 -56.26 14.88 2.69
N GLY A 35 -56.47 15.53 3.85
CA GLY A 35 -55.92 15.18 5.16
C GLY A 35 -56.08 13.76 5.64
N GLY A 36 -55.01 13.24 6.20
CA GLY A 36 -54.97 12.08 7.07
C GLY A 36 -53.86 12.23 8.06
N HIS A 37 -54.18 12.44 9.31
CA HIS A 37 -53.27 12.35 10.44
C HIS A 37 -52.76 10.90 10.51
N ALA A 38 -51.60 10.63 9.98
CA ALA A 38 -50.85 9.44 10.26
C ALA A 38 -49.63 9.84 11.10
N THR A 39 -49.67 9.43 12.36
CA THR A 39 -48.46 9.36 13.18
C THR A 39 -47.51 8.37 12.53
N GLY A 40 -46.77 8.83 11.54
CA GLY A 40 -45.66 8.09 10.95
C GLY A 40 -44.48 8.12 11.88
N GLN A 41 -44.30 7.07 12.64
CA GLN A 41 -42.97 6.60 12.98
C GLN A 41 -42.33 6.18 11.64
N ASP A 42 -41.83 7.13 10.88
CA ASP A 42 -40.86 6.83 9.85
C ASP A 42 -39.61 6.33 10.57
N ALA A 43 -39.63 5.03 10.91
CA ALA A 43 -38.40 4.28 11.05
C ALA A 43 -37.64 4.56 9.75
N PHE A 44 -36.48 5.21 9.88
CA PHE A 44 -35.47 5.18 8.85
C PHE A 44 -35.17 3.69 8.65
N ASP A 45 -35.79 3.11 7.68
CA ASP A 45 -35.42 1.81 7.14
C ASP A 45 -34.05 2.07 6.53
N GLU A 46 -33.02 1.91 7.38
CA GLU A 46 -31.64 1.91 6.95
C GLU A 46 -31.59 0.78 5.94
N ALA A 47 -31.51 1.14 4.66
CA ALA A 47 -31.59 0.20 3.56
C ALA A 47 -30.49 -0.82 3.77
N VAL A 48 -30.83 -1.95 4.39
CA VAL A 48 -29.92 -3.07 4.59
C VAL A 48 -29.52 -3.51 3.19
N ALA A 49 -28.23 -3.40 2.88
CA ALA A 49 -27.72 -3.81 1.58
C ALA A 49 -28.09 -5.28 1.34
N ASP A 50 -28.41 -5.63 0.10
CA ASP A 50 -28.72 -7.01 -0.27
C ASP A 50 -27.43 -7.85 -0.18
N PRO A 51 -27.40 -8.95 0.58
CA PRO A 51 -26.23 -9.83 0.66
C PRO A 51 -25.72 -10.29 -0.71
N ASP A 52 -26.59 -10.58 -1.66
CA ASP A 52 -26.23 -11.02 -3.00
C ASP A 52 -25.49 -9.90 -3.79
N ASP A 53 -25.91 -8.64 -3.60
CA ASP A 53 -25.22 -7.50 -4.19
C ASP A 53 -23.82 -7.30 -3.59
N VAL A 54 -23.68 -7.42 -2.26
CA VAL A 54 -22.39 -7.30 -1.56
C VAL A 54 -21.44 -8.43 -1.96
N GLU A 55 -21.94 -9.65 -2.06
CA GLU A 55 -21.13 -10.78 -2.52
C GLU A 55 -20.65 -10.57 -3.96
N SER A 56 -21.54 -10.11 -4.86
CA SER A 56 -21.18 -9.77 -6.23
C SER A 56 -20.06 -8.70 -6.31
N LEU A 57 -20.09 -7.70 -5.42
CA LEU A 57 -19.04 -6.68 -5.32
C LEU A 57 -17.72 -7.28 -4.82
N LEU A 58 -17.78 -8.18 -3.83
CA LEU A 58 -16.61 -8.89 -3.31
C LEU A 58 -15.96 -9.75 -4.39
N VAL A 59 -16.73 -10.53 -5.15
CA VAL A 59 -16.23 -11.34 -6.27
C VAL A 59 -15.52 -10.47 -7.31
N ARG A 60 -16.08 -9.30 -7.65
CA ARG A 60 -15.42 -8.34 -8.57
C ARG A 60 -14.11 -7.77 -7.99
N LYS A 61 -14.01 -7.56 -6.67
CA LYS A 61 -12.77 -7.14 -6.00
C LYS A 61 -11.74 -8.27 -6.01
N LEU A 62 -12.16 -9.49 -5.68
CA LEU A 62 -11.33 -10.69 -5.69
C LEU A 62 -10.76 -11.01 -7.08
N ALA A 63 -11.52 -10.76 -8.14
CA ALA A 63 -11.04 -10.88 -9.51
C ALA A 63 -9.88 -9.93 -9.86
N ARG A 64 -9.70 -8.84 -9.11
CA ARG A 64 -8.63 -7.85 -9.32
C ARG A 64 -7.43 -8.07 -8.41
N ARG A 65 -7.66 -8.50 -7.19
CA ARG A 65 -6.62 -8.80 -6.19
C ARG A 65 -7.14 -9.76 -5.13
N SER A 66 -6.27 -10.61 -4.63
CA SER A 66 -6.61 -11.43 -3.46
C SER A 66 -6.93 -10.53 -2.25
N LEU A 67 -7.94 -10.89 -1.49
CA LEU A 67 -8.33 -10.26 -0.22
C LEU A 67 -8.05 -11.22 0.92
N SER A 68 -7.71 -10.69 2.10
CA SER A 68 -7.71 -11.49 3.32
C SER A 68 -9.14 -11.67 3.84
N GLU A 69 -9.34 -12.66 4.71
CA GLU A 69 -10.62 -12.88 5.39
C GLU A 69 -11.09 -11.63 6.13
N SER A 70 -10.17 -10.98 6.86
CA SER A 70 -10.47 -9.73 7.56
C SER A 70 -10.87 -8.59 6.62
N GLU A 71 -10.24 -8.47 5.43
CA GLU A 71 -10.61 -7.46 4.43
C GLU A 71 -11.99 -7.73 3.84
N VAL A 72 -12.39 -9.00 3.70
CA VAL A 72 -13.73 -9.38 3.25
C VAL A 72 -14.78 -9.00 4.30
N LEU A 73 -14.55 -9.35 5.57
CA LEU A 73 -15.44 -9.00 6.67
C LEU A 73 -15.57 -7.48 6.83
N GLU A 74 -14.45 -6.76 6.82
CA GLU A 74 -14.45 -5.30 6.93
C GLU A 74 -15.27 -4.66 5.78
N PHE A 75 -15.10 -5.16 4.57
CA PHE A 75 -15.85 -4.66 3.42
C PHE A 75 -17.35 -4.92 3.57
N ALA A 76 -17.76 -6.15 3.93
CA ALA A 76 -19.16 -6.49 4.09
C ALA A 76 -19.85 -5.64 5.17
N LEU A 77 -19.15 -5.41 6.30
CA LEU A 77 -19.65 -4.53 7.37
C LEU A 77 -19.77 -3.07 6.92
N GLN A 78 -18.82 -2.57 6.10
CA GLN A 78 -18.87 -1.21 5.53
C GLN A 78 -20.05 -1.03 4.55
N GLU A 79 -20.45 -2.10 3.86
CA GLU A 79 -21.63 -2.09 2.98
C GLU A 79 -22.97 -2.30 3.74
N GLY A 80 -22.95 -2.26 5.09
CA GLY A 80 -24.13 -2.32 5.92
C GLY A 80 -24.59 -3.73 6.30
N MET A 81 -23.76 -4.77 6.05
CA MET A 81 -24.06 -6.14 6.50
C MET A 81 -23.97 -6.26 8.01
N THR A 82 -24.81 -7.11 8.59
CA THR A 82 -24.62 -7.57 9.98
C THR A 82 -23.39 -8.48 10.06
N ALA A 83 -22.84 -8.65 11.25
CA ALA A 83 -21.72 -9.56 11.46
C ALA A 83 -22.04 -11.01 11.07
N GLU A 84 -23.29 -11.44 11.26
CA GLU A 84 -23.75 -12.77 10.87
C GLU A 84 -23.79 -12.94 9.35
N GLN A 85 -24.34 -11.95 8.64
CA GLN A 85 -24.36 -11.94 7.17
C GLN A 85 -22.95 -11.89 6.58
N ALA A 86 -22.07 -11.04 7.13
CA ALA A 86 -20.68 -10.93 6.70
C ALA A 86 -19.92 -12.26 6.86
N ASN A 87 -20.12 -12.97 7.98
CA ASN A 87 -19.52 -14.29 8.19
C ASN A 87 -20.10 -15.33 7.21
N SER A 88 -21.39 -15.32 6.95
CA SER A 88 -22.01 -16.23 5.96
C SER A 88 -21.42 -16.03 4.56
N ILE A 89 -21.25 -14.79 4.12
CA ILE A 89 -20.59 -14.46 2.84
C ILE A 89 -19.12 -14.95 2.85
N LEU A 90 -18.38 -14.71 3.94
CA LEU A 90 -17.00 -15.17 4.05
C LEU A 90 -16.89 -16.69 3.93
N ASP A 91 -17.73 -17.42 4.66
CA ASP A 91 -17.73 -18.89 4.64
C ASP A 91 -18.04 -19.42 3.24
N HIS A 92 -19.01 -18.82 2.54
CA HIS A 92 -19.32 -19.17 1.16
C HIS A 92 -18.13 -18.91 0.21
N LEU A 93 -17.47 -17.75 0.34
CA LEU A 93 -16.27 -17.42 -0.48
C LEU A 93 -15.07 -18.34 -0.18
N ARG A 94 -14.95 -18.83 1.06
CA ARG A 94 -13.93 -19.85 1.43
C ARG A 94 -14.25 -21.20 0.79
N GLU A 95 -15.49 -21.66 0.86
CA GLU A 95 -15.93 -22.91 0.23
C GLU A 95 -15.67 -22.91 -1.28
N LEU A 96 -15.88 -21.76 -1.93
CA LEU A 96 -15.57 -21.58 -3.35
C LEU A 96 -14.06 -21.41 -3.65
N GLY A 97 -13.22 -21.30 -2.63
CA GLY A 97 -11.77 -21.10 -2.78
C GLY A 97 -11.37 -19.71 -3.26
N TYR A 98 -12.25 -18.71 -3.16
CA TYR A 98 -11.93 -17.32 -3.51
C TYR A 98 -11.11 -16.60 -2.43
N VAL A 99 -11.23 -17.04 -1.19
CA VAL A 99 -10.54 -16.45 -0.02
C VAL A 99 -9.77 -17.55 0.70
N ASP A 100 -8.48 -17.34 0.87
CA ASP A 100 -7.55 -18.22 1.58
C ASP A 100 -6.37 -17.39 2.09
N ASP A 101 -6.33 -17.14 3.39
CA ASP A 101 -5.28 -16.33 4.02
C ASP A 101 -3.91 -17.00 3.96
N ARG A 102 -3.85 -18.33 3.95
CA ARG A 102 -2.58 -19.05 3.79
C ARG A 102 -2.02 -18.87 2.39
N ALA A 103 -2.84 -19.08 1.36
CA ALA A 103 -2.44 -18.84 -0.04
C ALA A 103 -2.02 -17.39 -0.28
N LEU A 104 -2.73 -16.43 0.33
CA LEU A 104 -2.39 -15.00 0.29
C LEU A 104 -1.04 -14.73 0.97
N ALA A 105 -0.77 -15.34 2.13
CA ALA A 105 0.51 -15.20 2.83
C ALA A 105 1.67 -15.76 2.00
N GLU A 106 1.53 -16.93 1.39
CA GLU A 106 2.52 -17.52 0.49
C GLU A 106 2.78 -16.62 -0.74
N GLN A 107 1.74 -16.04 -1.31
CA GLN A 107 1.87 -15.09 -2.43
C GLN A 107 2.66 -13.84 -2.01
N LEU A 108 2.41 -13.31 -0.81
CA LEU A 108 3.14 -12.17 -0.26
C LEU A 108 4.60 -12.51 0.01
N LYS A 109 4.88 -13.70 0.59
CA LYS A 109 6.23 -14.22 0.79
C LYS A 109 6.99 -14.28 -0.52
N HIS A 110 6.45 -14.97 -1.52
CA HIS A 110 7.05 -15.07 -2.85
C HIS A 110 7.31 -13.68 -3.47
N SER A 111 6.32 -12.81 -3.46
CA SER A 111 6.44 -11.47 -4.08
C SER A 111 7.44 -10.56 -3.37
N LEU A 112 7.46 -10.55 -2.04
CA LEU A 112 8.26 -9.60 -1.25
C LEU A 112 9.65 -10.14 -0.93
N SER A 113 9.78 -11.41 -0.53
CA SER A 113 11.07 -12.02 -0.21
C SER A 113 11.81 -12.41 -1.50
N GLU A 114 11.28 -13.33 -2.28
CA GLU A 114 12.01 -13.92 -3.40
C GLU A 114 12.20 -12.95 -4.57
N ARG A 115 11.14 -12.22 -4.96
CA ARG A 115 11.23 -11.30 -6.12
C ARG A 115 11.84 -9.94 -5.78
N LYS A 116 11.51 -9.37 -4.60
CA LYS A 116 11.96 -8.03 -4.20
C LYS A 116 13.13 -8.05 -3.24
N GLY A 117 13.49 -9.19 -2.66
CA GLY A 117 14.58 -9.34 -1.70
C GLY A 117 14.35 -8.52 -0.43
N GLN A 118 13.14 -8.52 0.09
CA GLN A 118 12.82 -7.90 1.37
C GLN A 118 13.05 -8.89 2.51
N SER A 119 13.37 -8.38 3.69
CA SER A 119 13.61 -9.20 4.87
C SER A 119 12.34 -9.87 5.40
N LYS A 120 12.50 -10.98 6.14
CA LYS A 120 11.43 -11.68 6.86
C LYS A 120 10.54 -10.72 7.66
N ALA A 121 11.16 -9.77 8.36
CA ALA A 121 10.44 -8.77 9.16
C ALA A 121 9.53 -7.85 8.34
N VAL A 122 9.92 -7.49 7.12
CA VAL A 122 9.08 -6.67 6.21
C VAL A 122 7.94 -7.51 5.65
N VAL A 123 8.21 -8.76 5.29
CA VAL A 123 7.17 -9.70 4.81
C VAL A 123 6.12 -9.92 5.91
N ALA A 124 6.56 -10.24 7.13
CA ALA A 124 5.65 -10.40 8.29
C ALA A 124 4.79 -9.15 8.53
N ARG A 125 5.41 -7.97 8.46
CA ARG A 125 4.67 -6.70 8.61
C ARG A 125 3.66 -6.48 7.50
N ALA A 126 3.98 -6.86 6.27
CA ALA A 126 3.06 -6.74 5.15
C ALA A 126 1.85 -7.67 5.30
N MET A 127 2.06 -8.90 5.80
CA MET A 127 0.99 -9.86 6.12
C MET A 127 0.12 -9.35 7.26
N SER A 128 0.73 -8.88 8.36
CA SER A 128 0.00 -8.28 9.49
C SER A 128 -0.79 -7.03 9.07
N GLY A 129 -0.26 -6.23 8.12
CA GLY A 129 -0.96 -5.08 7.54
C GLY A 129 -2.18 -5.46 6.68
N ARG A 130 -2.31 -6.73 6.32
CA ARG A 130 -3.48 -7.33 5.68
C ARG A 130 -4.38 -8.07 6.67
N SER A 131 -4.09 -7.92 7.98
CA SER A 131 -4.81 -8.59 9.08
C SER A 131 -4.86 -10.12 8.96
N ILE A 132 -3.85 -10.72 8.33
CA ILE A 132 -3.67 -12.18 8.30
C ILE A 132 -3.34 -12.65 9.71
N ASP A 133 -3.88 -13.80 10.10
CA ASP A 133 -3.67 -14.39 11.41
C ASP A 133 -2.18 -14.64 11.70
N ARG A 134 -1.79 -14.40 12.96
CA ARG A 134 -0.39 -14.51 13.40
C ARG A 134 0.16 -15.91 13.28
N ASP A 135 -0.66 -16.93 13.49
CA ASP A 135 -0.22 -18.31 13.42
C ASP A 135 0.06 -18.70 11.97
N ILE A 136 -0.78 -18.26 11.02
CA ILE A 136 -0.54 -18.40 9.57
C ILE A 136 0.77 -17.69 9.18
N ILE A 137 1.00 -16.46 9.66
CA ILE A 137 2.24 -15.73 9.39
C ILE A 137 3.46 -16.49 9.89
N ASN A 138 3.40 -17.01 11.12
CA ASN A 138 4.50 -17.77 11.70
C ASN A 138 4.80 -19.04 10.92
N GLU A 139 3.78 -19.82 10.57
CA GLU A 139 3.92 -21.05 9.79
C GLU A 139 4.55 -20.78 8.41
N VAL A 140 4.00 -19.79 7.68
CA VAL A 140 4.46 -19.46 6.32
C VAL A 140 5.90 -18.93 6.29
N LEU A 141 6.33 -18.29 7.38
CA LEU A 141 7.69 -17.74 7.49
C LEU A 141 8.66 -18.64 8.28
N GLU A 142 8.22 -19.81 8.76
CA GLU A 142 9.05 -20.71 9.57
C GLU A 142 10.33 -21.16 8.83
N ASP A 143 10.19 -21.46 7.56
CA ASP A 143 11.28 -21.92 6.69
C ASP A 143 12.32 -20.85 6.30
N ILE A 144 12.06 -19.57 6.62
CA ILE A 144 13.06 -18.51 6.39
C ILE A 144 13.99 -18.45 7.61
N GLU A 145 15.13 -19.11 7.52
CA GLU A 145 16.17 -19.07 8.55
C GLU A 145 17.02 -17.79 8.46
N GLN A 146 17.71 -17.46 9.54
CA GLN A 146 18.59 -16.27 9.57
C GLN A 146 19.77 -16.38 8.60
N GLU A 147 20.28 -17.61 8.38
CA GLU A 147 21.36 -17.88 7.44
C GLU A 147 20.93 -17.64 5.99
N ASP A 148 19.69 -18.00 5.66
CA ASP A 148 19.09 -17.73 4.36
C ASP A 148 18.93 -16.21 4.13
N GLU A 149 18.48 -15.46 5.14
CA GLU A 149 18.40 -14.00 5.07
C GLU A 149 19.77 -13.38 4.85
N LEU A 150 20.80 -13.86 5.52
CA LEU A 150 22.18 -13.39 5.32
C LEU A 150 22.68 -13.70 3.92
N GLY A 151 22.41 -14.89 3.42
CA GLY A 151 22.74 -15.31 2.05
C GLY A 151 22.13 -14.37 1.01
N VAL A 152 20.82 -14.16 1.08
CA VAL A 152 20.08 -13.26 0.18
C VAL A 152 20.60 -11.82 0.30
N ALA A 153 20.80 -11.29 1.51
CA ALA A 153 21.32 -9.95 1.72
C ALA A 153 22.72 -9.77 1.12
N THR A 154 23.59 -10.80 1.23
CA THR A 154 24.94 -10.81 0.66
C THR A 154 24.90 -10.77 -0.86
N GLU A 155 24.08 -11.57 -1.49
CA GLU A 155 23.90 -11.58 -2.96
C GLU A 155 23.34 -10.23 -3.47
N LEU A 156 22.36 -9.66 -2.77
CA LEU A 156 21.84 -8.33 -3.08
C LEU A 156 22.92 -7.26 -2.96
N ALA A 157 23.75 -7.32 -1.91
CA ALA A 157 24.87 -6.40 -1.73
C ALA A 157 25.89 -6.52 -2.86
N ARG A 158 26.27 -7.74 -3.25
CA ARG A 158 27.20 -8.00 -4.39
C ARG A 158 26.64 -7.46 -5.69
N LYS A 159 25.39 -7.81 -6.01
CA LYS A 159 24.71 -7.31 -7.22
C LYS A 159 24.62 -5.79 -7.25
N ARG A 160 24.32 -5.17 -6.12
CA ARG A 160 24.26 -3.71 -6.03
C ARG A 160 25.65 -3.06 -6.13
N ALA A 161 26.67 -3.65 -5.51
CA ALA A 161 28.04 -3.16 -5.56
C ALA A 161 28.65 -3.23 -6.97
N SER A 162 28.31 -4.25 -7.77
CA SER A 162 28.77 -4.34 -9.16
C SER A 162 28.27 -3.18 -10.03
N GLN A 163 27.10 -2.63 -9.72
CA GLN A 163 26.52 -1.46 -10.39
C GLN A 163 27.14 -0.12 -9.93
N MET A 164 27.98 -0.14 -8.90
CA MET A 164 28.59 1.04 -8.27
C MET A 164 30.13 0.97 -8.38
N SER A 165 30.63 0.71 -9.60
CA SER A 165 32.07 0.72 -9.88
C SER A 165 32.63 2.15 -9.77
N GLY A 166 33.81 2.31 -9.15
CA GLY A 166 34.47 3.61 -9.05
C GLY A 166 34.20 4.42 -7.77
N LEU A 167 33.34 3.91 -6.86
CA LEU A 167 33.16 4.53 -5.54
C LEU A 167 34.29 4.12 -4.59
N ASP A 168 34.67 5.04 -3.69
CA ASP A 168 35.51 4.72 -2.54
C ASP A 168 34.79 3.79 -1.56
N LYS A 169 35.59 3.12 -0.71
CA LYS A 169 35.08 2.10 0.22
C LYS A 169 34.01 2.65 1.17
N GLN A 170 34.23 3.84 1.73
CA GLN A 170 33.33 4.44 2.71
C GLN A 170 31.97 4.83 2.09
N THR A 171 32.01 5.41 0.90
CA THR A 171 30.80 5.76 0.16
C THR A 171 30.03 4.52 -0.27
N LEU A 172 30.73 3.47 -0.71
CA LEU A 172 30.11 2.19 -1.05
C LEU A 172 29.42 1.55 0.16
N GLU A 173 30.13 1.48 1.30
CA GLU A 173 29.60 0.96 2.56
C GLU A 173 28.30 1.68 2.96
N ARG A 174 28.33 3.01 2.99
CA ARG A 174 27.15 3.82 3.32
C ARG A 174 25.98 3.55 2.38
N ARG A 175 26.23 3.43 1.07
CA ARG A 175 25.17 3.17 0.08
C ARG A 175 24.60 1.76 0.19
N LEU A 176 25.43 0.75 0.43
CA LEU A 176 24.99 -0.62 0.62
C LEU A 176 24.19 -0.78 1.93
N THR A 177 24.67 -0.17 3.02
CA THR A 177 23.96 -0.11 4.29
C THR A 177 22.56 0.49 4.10
N GLY A 178 22.46 1.65 3.48
CA GLY A 178 21.15 2.27 3.20
C GLY A 178 20.27 1.46 2.25
N PHE A 179 20.86 0.74 1.30
CA PHE A 179 20.14 -0.12 0.38
C PHE A 179 19.50 -1.33 1.07
N LEU A 180 20.24 -2.04 1.92
CA LEU A 180 19.74 -3.19 2.67
C LEU A 180 18.79 -2.76 3.80
N ALA A 181 19.08 -1.66 4.50
CA ALA A 181 18.22 -1.13 5.54
C ALA A 181 16.81 -0.77 5.01
N ARG A 182 16.73 -0.20 3.80
CA ARG A 182 15.42 0.06 3.15
C ARG A 182 14.65 -1.21 2.77
N ARG A 183 15.32 -2.36 2.69
CA ARG A 183 14.70 -3.68 2.52
C ARG A 183 14.34 -4.35 3.85
N GLY A 184 14.64 -3.66 4.96
CA GLY A 184 14.27 -4.08 6.30
C GLY A 184 15.25 -5.05 6.96
N TYR A 185 16.41 -5.29 6.37
CA TYR A 185 17.42 -6.13 7.00
C TYR A 185 17.94 -5.48 8.29
N PRO A 186 18.01 -6.25 9.40
CA PRO A 186 18.52 -5.73 10.67
C PRO A 186 20.02 -5.40 10.58
N GLY A 187 20.47 -4.46 11.41
CA GLY A 187 21.82 -3.91 11.32
C GLY A 187 22.97 -4.92 11.42
N HIS A 188 22.78 -6.04 12.14
CA HIS A 188 23.79 -7.11 12.20
C HIS A 188 23.90 -7.85 10.87
N ILE A 189 22.78 -8.26 10.26
CA ILE A 189 22.73 -8.87 8.92
C ILE A 189 23.35 -7.93 7.88
N VAL A 190 22.99 -6.63 7.94
CA VAL A 190 23.56 -5.63 7.00
C VAL A 190 25.09 -5.60 7.11
N ARG A 191 25.66 -5.51 8.32
CA ARG A 191 27.11 -5.46 8.51
C ARG A 191 27.81 -6.73 8.00
N GLU A 192 27.22 -7.90 8.32
CA GLU A 192 27.77 -9.18 7.93
C GLU A 192 27.69 -9.39 6.42
N ALA A 193 26.58 -9.04 5.79
CA ALA A 193 26.36 -9.15 4.35
C ALA A 193 27.29 -8.27 3.51
N ILE A 194 27.63 -7.05 3.99
CA ILE A 194 28.50 -6.14 3.22
C ILE A 194 29.99 -6.37 3.44
N ALA A 195 30.40 -7.00 4.54
CA ALA A 195 31.82 -7.22 4.88
C ALA A 195 32.60 -7.92 3.74
N PRO A 196 32.16 -9.04 3.16
CA PRO A 196 32.88 -9.71 2.07
C PRO A 196 32.94 -8.86 0.79
N VAL A 197 31.93 -8.01 0.56
CA VAL A 197 31.88 -7.11 -0.61
C VAL A 197 32.92 -5.99 -0.50
N LEU A 198 33.16 -5.47 0.71
CA LEU A 198 34.13 -4.42 0.99
C LEU A 198 35.57 -4.92 1.01
N THR A 199 35.80 -6.17 1.46
CA THR A 199 37.13 -6.80 1.44
C THR A 199 37.59 -7.12 0.02
N GLY A 200 36.70 -7.61 -0.84
CA GLY A 200 37.03 -7.93 -2.23
C GLY A 200 37.42 -6.73 -3.10
N ARG A 201 37.16 -5.50 -2.65
CA ARG A 201 37.52 -4.25 -3.36
C ARG A 201 38.77 -3.55 -2.85
N SER A 202 39.41 -4.04 -1.80
CA SER A 202 40.56 -3.40 -1.18
C SER A 202 41.85 -3.40 -2.04
N SER A 203 41.83 -4.00 -3.22
CA SER A 203 43.02 -4.23 -4.04
C SER A 203 43.14 -3.36 -5.31
N LYS A 204 42.28 -2.36 -5.52
CA LYS A 204 42.47 -1.46 -6.66
C LYS A 204 42.92 -0.07 -6.15
N PRO A 205 44.21 0.29 -6.30
CA PRO A 205 44.67 1.61 -5.91
C PRO A 205 43.96 2.67 -6.75
N ALA A 206 43.57 3.75 -6.08
CA ALA A 206 43.03 4.93 -6.77
C ALA A 206 44.03 5.36 -7.85
N SER A 207 43.59 5.38 -9.10
CA SER A 207 44.35 5.93 -10.20
C SER A 207 44.58 7.42 -9.91
N THR A 208 45.81 7.76 -9.48
CA THR A 208 46.23 9.13 -9.30
C THR A 208 46.34 9.75 -10.67
N VAL A 209 45.37 10.52 -11.09
CA VAL A 209 45.47 11.36 -12.28
C VAL A 209 46.48 12.46 -11.96
N ARG A 210 47.74 12.29 -12.41
CA ARG A 210 48.72 13.38 -12.43
C ARG A 210 48.34 14.29 -13.59
N PHE A 211 47.84 15.47 -13.29
CA PHE A 211 47.86 16.57 -14.23
C PHE A 211 49.31 17.02 -14.41
N ARG A 212 49.75 17.06 -15.64
CA ARG A 212 51.01 17.65 -16.07
C ARG A 212 50.72 19.02 -16.65
#